data_05f6ab6ef0f4ce901f62ad86a34c1af2
#
_entry.id   05f6ab6ef0f4ce901f62ad86a34c1af2
#
_cell.length_a   1.000
_cell.length_b   1.000
_cell.length_c   1.000
_cell.angle_alpha   90.00
_cell.angle_beta   90.00
_cell.angle_gamma   90.00
#
_symmetry.space_group_name_H-M   'P 1'
#
loop_
_entity.id
_entity.type
_entity.pdbx_description
1 polymer ?
#
loop_
_entity_poly.entity_id
_entity_poly.type
_entity_poly.pdbx_seq_one_letter_code
_entity_poly.pdbx_strand_id
1 'polypeptide(L)'
;MAPPPGTLLLFGLGYSGAAICALAAARGWRVLATSRTPERVRPPPGVEVIAFADAAPALHDATHLVATAPPGETGDPVLARHADAIATAPRLRWAGYLSTTGVYGDRGGAWVDEATEPAPGSERGRRRVEAEEAWRRVCAGRALDLFRLAGIYGPGRSALDDLRAGTARRVIKPGYLFGRIHRDDIAAAVLAAMAQDPAPGVRVFNLTDDEPAASADVIAEAARLLGLPVPPAVPYEQAVAGMSAMGRSFWAENRRVAGARTQEALGLRWRHPTYREGLRAVLEQERAQGAAQQGEVAGP
;
A
#
# COMPACT_ATOMS: atom_id res chain seq x y z
N MET A 1 7.86 -19.89 25.85
CA MET A 1 7.86 -18.77 24.89
C MET A 1 7.98 -19.37 23.50
N ALA A 2 7.03 -19.15 22.63
CA ALA A 2 7.17 -19.58 21.23
C ALA A 2 8.40 -18.88 20.61
N PRO A 3 9.19 -19.56 19.75
CA PRO A 3 10.29 -18.91 19.07
C PRO A 3 9.76 -17.71 18.25
N PRO A 4 10.57 -16.64 18.10
CA PRO A 4 10.15 -15.51 17.28
C PRO A 4 9.82 -16.01 15.88
N PRO A 5 8.73 -15.51 15.24
CA PRO A 5 8.26 -16.03 13.95
C PRO A 5 9.29 -15.86 12.82
N GLY A 6 10.30 -15.01 13.01
CA GLY A 6 11.39 -14.81 12.07
C GLY A 6 11.92 -13.38 12.04
N THR A 7 12.77 -13.09 11.07
CA THR A 7 13.31 -11.75 10.81
C THR A 7 12.69 -11.20 9.52
N LEU A 8 11.98 -10.09 9.64
CA LEU A 8 11.45 -9.32 8.51
C LEU A 8 12.43 -8.20 8.15
N LEU A 9 12.89 -8.18 6.91
CA LEU A 9 13.58 -7.03 6.33
C LEU A 9 12.62 -6.29 5.38
N LEU A 10 12.33 -5.02 5.66
CA LEU A 10 11.47 -4.20 4.83
C LEU A 10 12.28 -3.13 4.09
N PHE A 11 12.19 -3.12 2.77
CA PHE A 11 12.77 -2.09 1.92
C PHE A 11 11.77 -0.94 1.70
N GLY A 12 12.08 0.23 2.28
CA GLY A 12 11.28 1.44 2.13
C GLY A 12 10.30 1.68 3.28
N LEU A 13 10.79 2.29 4.38
CA LEU A 13 9.96 2.67 5.53
C LEU A 13 9.12 3.92 5.22
N GLY A 14 8.24 3.78 4.23
CA GLY A 14 7.24 4.79 3.86
C GLY A 14 5.90 4.56 4.55
N TYR A 15 4.84 5.19 4.03
CA TYR A 15 3.51 5.19 4.62
C TYR A 15 2.93 3.79 4.93
N SER A 16 2.92 2.89 3.93
CA SER A 16 2.45 1.51 4.13
C SER A 16 3.50 0.65 4.83
N GLY A 17 4.80 0.88 4.55
CA GLY A 17 5.89 0.17 5.19
C GLY A 17 5.90 0.34 6.70
N ALA A 18 5.63 1.55 7.20
CA ALA A 18 5.54 1.82 8.63
C ALA A 18 4.40 1.02 9.30
N ALA A 19 3.23 0.92 8.66
CA ALA A 19 2.13 0.12 9.19
C ALA A 19 2.44 -1.37 9.22
N ILE A 20 3.08 -1.90 8.16
CA ILE A 20 3.52 -3.30 8.09
C ILE A 20 4.53 -3.58 9.21
N CYS A 21 5.55 -2.73 9.36
CA CYS A 21 6.57 -2.88 10.40
C CYS A 21 5.98 -2.82 11.81
N ALA A 22 5.09 -1.86 12.08
CA ALA A 22 4.43 -1.72 13.38
C ALA A 22 3.63 -2.98 13.74
N LEU A 23 2.85 -3.50 12.79
CA LEU A 23 2.04 -4.69 13.02
C LEU A 23 2.91 -5.94 13.16
N ALA A 24 4.01 -6.07 12.41
CA ALA A 24 4.96 -7.17 12.53
C ALA A 24 5.66 -7.15 13.90
N ALA A 25 6.19 -6.01 14.34
CA ALA A 25 6.83 -5.86 15.64
C ALA A 25 5.86 -6.19 16.79
N ALA A 26 4.61 -5.70 16.71
CA ALA A 26 3.57 -6.02 17.69
C ALA A 26 3.23 -7.53 17.76
N ARG A 27 3.52 -8.29 16.70
CA ARG A 27 3.36 -9.76 16.64
C ARG A 27 4.65 -10.53 16.95
N GLY A 28 5.68 -9.86 17.49
CA GLY A 28 6.92 -10.48 17.95
C GLY A 28 7.94 -10.77 16.85
N TRP A 29 7.78 -10.25 15.64
CA TRP A 29 8.81 -10.33 14.61
C TRP A 29 10.01 -9.46 14.97
N ARG A 30 11.22 -9.95 14.66
CA ARG A 30 12.36 -9.05 14.56
C ARG A 30 12.22 -8.27 13.26
N VAL A 31 12.15 -6.94 13.35
CA VAL A 31 11.87 -6.09 12.18
C VAL A 31 13.03 -5.14 11.93
N LEU A 32 13.62 -5.25 10.75
CA LEU A 32 14.57 -4.28 10.20
C LEU A 32 13.90 -3.58 9.03
N ALA A 33 14.01 -2.26 8.98
CA ALA A 33 13.49 -1.46 7.87
C ALA A 33 14.58 -0.58 7.27
N THR A 34 14.55 -0.37 5.97
CA THR A 34 15.56 0.47 5.31
C THR A 34 15.04 1.87 5.05
N SER A 35 15.92 2.85 5.18
CA SER A 35 15.72 4.23 4.75
C SER A 35 16.95 4.76 4.01
N ARG A 36 16.76 5.70 3.08
CA ARG A 36 17.87 6.44 2.46
C ARG A 36 18.48 7.46 3.42
N THR A 37 17.71 7.88 4.42
CA THR A 37 18.09 8.86 5.45
C THR A 37 17.63 8.35 6.81
N PRO A 38 18.27 7.29 7.36
CA PRO A 38 17.84 6.63 8.61
C PRO A 38 17.73 7.63 9.77
N GLU A 39 18.61 8.60 9.84
CA GLU A 39 18.69 9.63 10.87
C GLU A 39 17.48 10.58 10.90
N ARG A 40 16.70 10.63 9.81
CA ARG A 40 15.51 11.49 9.69
C ARG A 40 14.21 10.74 9.91
N VAL A 41 14.28 9.43 10.09
CA VAL A 41 13.08 8.59 10.21
C VAL A 41 12.80 8.30 11.69
N ARG A 42 11.56 8.42 12.08
CA ARG A 42 11.06 7.93 13.39
C ARG A 42 10.35 6.60 13.16
N PRO A 43 11.01 5.47 13.46
CA PRO A 43 10.41 4.17 13.26
C PRO A 43 9.30 3.90 14.30
N PRO A 44 8.37 3.01 13.98
CA PRO A 44 7.48 2.44 14.98
C PRO A 44 8.26 1.72 16.10
N PRO A 45 7.69 1.60 17.30
CA PRO A 45 8.32 0.86 18.39
C PRO A 45 8.72 -0.56 17.98
N GLY A 46 9.90 -1.00 18.39
CA GLY A 46 10.43 -2.35 18.09
C GLY A 46 10.95 -2.54 16.65
N VAL A 47 11.08 -1.46 15.88
CA VAL A 47 11.61 -1.49 14.51
C VAL A 47 13.00 -0.87 14.49
N GLU A 48 14.00 -1.63 14.02
CA GLU A 48 15.36 -1.18 13.77
C GLU A 48 15.43 -0.56 12.36
N VAL A 49 16.07 0.62 12.22
CA VAL A 49 16.26 1.27 10.91
C VAL A 49 17.72 1.23 10.51
N ILE A 50 17.96 0.75 9.30
CA ILE A 50 19.29 0.68 8.68
C ILE A 50 19.33 1.48 7.39
N ALA A 51 20.52 1.86 6.96
CA ALA A 51 20.68 2.54 5.68
C ALA A 51 20.32 1.58 4.52
N PHE A 52 19.57 2.09 3.54
CA PHE A 52 19.20 1.31 2.35
C PHE A 52 20.44 0.74 1.64
N ALA A 53 21.52 1.51 1.59
CA ALA A 53 22.75 1.09 0.94
C ALA A 53 23.41 -0.13 1.62
N ASP A 54 23.21 -0.29 2.92
CA ASP A 54 23.91 -1.25 3.78
C ASP A 54 23.04 -2.44 4.17
N ALA A 55 21.96 -2.70 3.41
CA ALA A 55 21.02 -3.78 3.73
C ALA A 55 21.54 -5.21 3.43
N ALA A 56 22.63 -5.38 2.68
CA ALA A 56 23.15 -6.70 2.30
C ALA A 56 23.47 -7.62 3.49
N PRO A 57 24.12 -7.17 4.58
CA PRO A 57 24.32 -8.01 5.76
C PRO A 57 23.01 -8.47 6.42
N ALA A 58 21.99 -7.59 6.45
CA ALA A 58 20.69 -7.93 7.03
C ALA A 58 19.94 -8.99 6.21
N LEU A 59 20.17 -9.07 4.89
CA LEU A 59 19.61 -10.13 4.02
C LEU A 59 20.10 -11.53 4.40
N HIS A 60 21.30 -11.65 4.95
CA HIS A 60 21.82 -12.94 5.39
C HIS A 60 20.97 -13.56 6.51
N ASP A 61 20.43 -12.75 7.42
CA ASP A 61 19.63 -13.21 8.55
C ASP A 61 18.11 -13.13 8.29
N ALA A 62 17.71 -12.41 7.26
CA ALA A 62 16.30 -12.24 6.93
C ALA A 62 15.66 -13.56 6.48
N THR A 63 14.53 -13.89 7.08
CA THR A 63 13.67 -15.01 6.65
C THR A 63 12.56 -14.57 5.72
N HIS A 64 12.14 -13.31 5.85
CA HIS A 64 11.09 -12.67 5.07
C HIS A 64 11.55 -11.28 4.62
N LEU A 65 11.13 -10.91 3.43
CA LEU A 65 11.44 -9.62 2.83
C LEU A 65 10.15 -8.97 2.33
N VAL A 66 10.00 -7.66 2.54
CA VAL A 66 8.95 -6.85 1.90
C VAL A 66 9.58 -5.66 1.20
N ALA A 67 9.28 -5.48 -0.09
CA ALA A 67 9.69 -4.31 -0.86
C ALA A 67 8.47 -3.39 -1.11
N THR A 68 8.57 -2.14 -0.66
CA THR A 68 7.52 -1.13 -0.81
C THR A 68 7.92 0.02 -1.73
N ALA A 69 9.20 0.09 -2.11
CA ALA A 69 9.72 1.16 -2.96
C ALA A 69 9.13 1.06 -4.38
N PRO A 70 8.65 2.17 -4.97
CA PRO A 70 8.21 2.16 -6.35
C PRO A 70 9.40 2.13 -7.32
N PRO A 71 9.26 1.49 -8.50
CA PRO A 71 10.28 1.56 -9.54
C PRO A 71 10.39 2.99 -10.10
N GLY A 72 11.62 3.37 -10.37
CA GLY A 72 11.98 4.63 -11.03
C GLY A 72 12.18 4.45 -12.54
N GLU A 73 12.85 5.43 -13.16
CA GLU A 73 13.20 5.38 -14.59
C GLU A 73 14.24 4.30 -14.90
N THR A 74 15.08 3.97 -13.94
CA THR A 74 16.13 2.96 -14.04
C THR A 74 15.70 1.59 -13.50
N GLY A 75 14.40 1.35 -13.32
CA GLY A 75 13.84 0.10 -12.78
C GLY A 75 13.62 0.11 -11.27
N ASP A 76 13.52 -1.08 -10.68
CA ASP A 76 13.29 -1.25 -9.25
C ASP A 76 14.58 -0.94 -8.46
N PRO A 77 14.54 0.05 -7.53
CA PRO A 77 15.75 0.49 -6.82
C PRO A 77 16.29 -0.57 -5.85
N VAL A 78 15.45 -1.47 -5.35
CA VAL A 78 15.88 -2.56 -4.45
C VAL A 78 16.66 -3.58 -5.25
N LEU A 79 16.13 -4.01 -6.40
CA LEU A 79 16.79 -4.99 -7.26
C LEU A 79 18.03 -4.39 -7.94
N ALA A 80 18.01 -3.12 -8.33
CA ALA A 80 19.19 -2.45 -8.91
C ALA A 80 20.42 -2.52 -7.99
N ARG A 81 20.23 -2.57 -6.67
CA ARG A 81 21.32 -2.59 -5.70
C ARG A 81 21.54 -3.93 -5.01
N HIS A 82 20.48 -4.70 -4.77
CA HIS A 82 20.51 -5.84 -3.86
C HIS A 82 20.07 -7.16 -4.51
N ALA A 83 19.88 -7.23 -5.83
CA ALA A 83 19.38 -8.43 -6.51
C ALA A 83 20.20 -9.68 -6.17
N ASP A 84 21.53 -9.62 -6.27
CA ASP A 84 22.42 -10.76 -6.00
C ASP A 84 22.36 -11.18 -4.53
N ALA A 85 22.34 -10.21 -3.61
CA ALA A 85 22.24 -10.48 -2.18
C ALA A 85 20.88 -11.12 -1.82
N ILE A 86 19.78 -10.71 -2.49
CA ILE A 86 18.46 -11.31 -2.34
C ILE A 86 18.47 -12.73 -2.92
N ALA A 87 18.98 -12.91 -4.13
CA ALA A 87 19.03 -14.21 -4.80
C ALA A 87 19.83 -15.25 -4.03
N THR A 88 20.90 -14.85 -3.33
CA THR A 88 21.80 -15.73 -2.57
C THR A 88 21.52 -15.76 -1.07
N ALA A 89 20.50 -15.04 -0.57
CA ALA A 89 20.15 -14.97 0.84
C ALA A 89 19.81 -16.37 1.41
N PRO A 90 20.61 -16.92 2.35
CA PRO A 90 20.54 -18.35 2.71
C PRO A 90 19.30 -18.71 3.52
N ARG A 91 18.72 -17.75 4.22
CA ARG A 91 17.56 -17.94 5.12
C ARG A 91 16.26 -17.40 4.57
N LEU A 92 16.30 -16.67 3.43
CA LEU A 92 15.13 -16.04 2.84
C LEU A 92 14.19 -17.09 2.23
N ARG A 93 13.00 -17.21 2.78
CA ARG A 93 11.96 -18.15 2.35
C ARG A 93 10.87 -17.48 1.54
N TRP A 94 10.53 -16.26 1.89
CA TRP A 94 9.40 -15.53 1.35
C TRP A 94 9.75 -14.06 1.05
N ALA A 95 9.23 -13.56 -0.06
CA ALA A 95 9.32 -12.16 -0.46
C ALA A 95 7.93 -11.62 -0.82
N GLY A 96 7.63 -10.39 -0.39
CA GLY A 96 6.44 -9.65 -0.76
C GLY A 96 6.82 -8.36 -1.50
N TYR A 97 6.22 -8.13 -2.66
CA TYR A 97 6.40 -6.90 -3.43
C TYR A 97 5.11 -6.11 -3.51
N LEU A 98 5.12 -4.86 -3.01
CA LEU A 98 3.97 -3.96 -3.12
C LEU A 98 3.90 -3.34 -4.51
N SER A 99 3.08 -3.94 -5.36
CA SER A 99 2.78 -3.49 -6.72
C SER A 99 1.57 -2.53 -6.74
N THR A 100 0.90 -2.41 -7.86
CA THR A 100 -0.28 -1.55 -8.04
C THR A 100 -1.29 -2.20 -8.97
N THR A 101 -2.59 -1.95 -8.75
CA THR A 101 -3.64 -2.29 -9.71
C THR A 101 -3.52 -1.53 -11.04
N GLY A 102 -2.64 -0.52 -11.12
CA GLY A 102 -2.28 0.17 -12.36
C GLY A 102 -1.68 -0.73 -13.45
N VAL A 103 -1.17 -1.91 -13.09
CA VAL A 103 -0.67 -2.90 -14.05
C VAL A 103 -1.75 -3.41 -15.01
N TYR A 104 -3.01 -3.39 -14.59
CA TYR A 104 -4.12 -3.85 -15.42
C TYR A 104 -4.49 -2.90 -16.58
N GLY A 105 -4.07 -1.63 -16.52
CA GLY A 105 -4.39 -0.61 -17.53
C GLY A 105 -5.86 -0.22 -17.57
N ASP A 106 -6.28 0.36 -18.70
CA ASP A 106 -7.67 0.70 -18.95
C ASP A 106 -8.47 -0.53 -19.39
N ARG A 107 -9.63 -0.71 -18.78
CA ARG A 107 -10.57 -1.81 -19.08
C ARG A 107 -11.98 -1.29 -19.37
N GLY A 108 -12.13 0.01 -19.66
CA GLY A 108 -13.43 0.61 -19.93
C GLY A 108 -14.43 0.49 -18.78
N GLY A 109 -13.96 0.36 -17.54
CA GLY A 109 -14.80 0.12 -16.37
C GLY A 109 -15.17 -1.35 -16.11
N ALA A 110 -14.63 -2.30 -16.87
CA ALA A 110 -14.83 -3.72 -16.61
C ALA A 110 -14.13 -4.18 -15.33
N TRP A 111 -14.59 -5.30 -14.76
CA TRP A 111 -13.96 -5.96 -13.64
C TRP A 111 -12.69 -6.71 -14.07
N VAL A 112 -11.66 -6.64 -13.24
CA VAL A 112 -10.43 -7.41 -13.33
C VAL A 112 -10.18 -8.14 -12.02
N ASP A 113 -9.50 -9.27 -12.09
CA ASP A 113 -9.09 -10.08 -10.95
C ASP A 113 -7.59 -10.45 -11.04
N GLU A 114 -7.11 -11.30 -10.12
CA GLU A 114 -5.72 -11.72 -10.03
C GLU A 114 -5.26 -12.55 -11.25
N ALA A 115 -6.19 -13.18 -11.97
CA ALA A 115 -5.91 -13.94 -13.21
C ALA A 115 -5.89 -13.05 -14.45
N THR A 116 -6.32 -11.80 -14.34
CA THR A 116 -6.33 -10.87 -15.48
C THR A 116 -4.91 -10.47 -15.86
N GLU A 117 -4.56 -10.66 -17.13
CA GLU A 117 -3.25 -10.29 -17.66
C GLU A 117 -3.00 -8.78 -17.57
N PRO A 118 -1.81 -8.34 -17.10
CA PRO A 118 -1.40 -6.94 -17.13
C PRO A 118 -1.42 -6.37 -18.55
N ALA A 119 -1.98 -5.15 -18.69
CA ALA A 119 -1.98 -4.41 -19.94
C ALA A 119 -1.85 -2.89 -19.67
N PRO A 120 -0.74 -2.44 -19.07
CA PRO A 120 -0.57 -1.07 -18.60
C PRO A 120 -0.58 -0.07 -19.77
N GLY A 121 -1.45 0.95 -19.67
CA GLY A 121 -1.52 2.05 -20.65
C GLY A 121 -0.50 3.16 -20.35
N SER A 122 -0.06 3.28 -19.11
CA SER A 122 0.86 4.33 -18.66
C SER A 122 2.29 3.83 -18.51
N GLU A 123 3.27 4.73 -18.66
CA GLU A 123 4.68 4.46 -18.41
C GLU A 123 4.93 3.93 -16.99
N ARG A 124 4.26 4.53 -16.01
CA ARG A 124 4.32 4.08 -14.62
C ARG A 124 3.81 2.65 -14.45
N GLY A 125 2.74 2.29 -15.16
CA GLY A 125 2.21 0.93 -15.18
C GLY A 125 3.19 -0.07 -15.80
N ARG A 126 3.81 0.29 -16.94
CA ARG A 126 4.83 -0.54 -17.61
C ARG A 126 6.02 -0.83 -16.70
N ARG A 127 6.60 0.20 -16.07
CA ARG A 127 7.71 0.04 -15.10
C ARG A 127 7.33 -0.88 -13.94
N ARG A 128 6.06 -0.86 -13.53
CA ARG A 128 5.61 -1.73 -12.45
C ARG A 128 5.50 -3.19 -12.90
N VAL A 129 5.04 -3.45 -14.12
CA VAL A 129 5.05 -4.81 -14.71
C VAL A 129 6.48 -5.33 -14.86
N GLU A 130 7.40 -4.51 -15.37
CA GLU A 130 8.81 -4.85 -15.48
C GLU A 130 9.44 -5.19 -14.11
N ALA A 131 9.06 -4.44 -13.06
CA ALA A 131 9.49 -4.73 -11.70
C ALA A 131 8.89 -6.04 -11.18
N GLU A 132 7.60 -6.33 -11.39
CA GLU A 132 7.00 -7.63 -11.04
C GLU A 132 7.78 -8.78 -11.69
N GLU A 133 8.13 -8.67 -12.98
CA GLU A 133 8.91 -9.67 -13.70
C GLU A 133 10.35 -9.80 -13.18
N ALA A 134 10.98 -8.68 -12.82
CA ALA A 134 12.32 -8.72 -12.22
C ALA A 134 12.31 -9.40 -10.84
N TRP A 135 11.29 -9.14 -10.01
CA TRP A 135 11.10 -9.83 -8.73
C TRP A 135 10.85 -11.34 -8.91
N ARG A 136 10.06 -11.74 -9.92
CA ARG A 136 9.87 -13.17 -10.27
C ARG A 136 11.20 -13.88 -10.55
N ARG A 137 12.09 -13.23 -11.32
CA ARG A 137 13.41 -13.78 -11.65
C ARG A 137 14.31 -13.90 -10.44
N VAL A 138 14.40 -12.84 -9.63
CA VAL A 138 15.29 -12.80 -8.46
C VAL A 138 14.82 -13.74 -7.34
N CYS A 139 13.51 -13.93 -7.20
CA CYS A 139 12.93 -14.84 -6.21
C CYS A 139 12.67 -16.25 -6.77
N ALA A 140 13.25 -16.63 -7.90
CA ALA A 140 13.10 -17.99 -8.44
C ALA A 140 13.49 -19.04 -7.38
N GLY A 141 12.63 -20.06 -7.20
CA GLY A 141 12.80 -21.10 -6.19
C GLY A 141 12.38 -20.72 -4.77
N ARG A 142 11.81 -19.52 -4.55
CA ARG A 142 11.22 -19.06 -3.29
C ARG A 142 9.75 -18.69 -3.45
N ALA A 143 9.06 -18.50 -2.34
CA ALA A 143 7.72 -17.91 -2.34
C ALA A 143 7.80 -16.40 -2.60
N LEU A 144 7.05 -15.93 -3.60
CA LEU A 144 6.89 -14.51 -3.94
C LEU A 144 5.42 -14.13 -3.99
N ASP A 145 5.05 -13.13 -3.22
CA ASP A 145 3.71 -12.54 -3.25
C ASP A 145 3.76 -11.15 -3.88
N LEU A 146 2.98 -10.96 -4.93
CA LEU A 146 2.79 -9.69 -5.61
C LEU A 146 1.48 -9.07 -5.13
N PHE A 147 1.58 -8.00 -4.34
CA PHE A 147 0.43 -7.27 -3.82
C PHE A 147 0.09 -6.08 -4.73
N ARG A 148 -0.95 -6.20 -5.54
CA ARG A 148 -1.43 -5.14 -6.42
C ARG A 148 -2.39 -4.23 -5.66
N LEU A 149 -1.87 -3.09 -5.21
CA LEU A 149 -2.58 -2.14 -4.35
C LEU A 149 -3.46 -1.21 -5.17
N ALA A 150 -4.69 -1.01 -4.73
CA ALA A 150 -5.58 0.05 -5.16
C ALA A 150 -5.16 1.41 -4.53
N GLY A 151 -5.99 2.44 -4.61
CA GLY A 151 -5.72 3.75 -4.02
C GLY A 151 -5.54 3.68 -2.50
N ILE A 152 -4.32 3.90 -2.02
CA ILE A 152 -4.00 3.78 -0.59
C ILE A 152 -4.50 5.00 0.16
N TYR A 153 -5.23 4.79 1.25
CA TYR A 153 -5.66 5.84 2.18
C TYR A 153 -5.53 5.40 3.65
N GLY A 154 -5.75 6.35 4.56
CA GLY A 154 -5.70 6.13 6.01
C GLY A 154 -5.32 7.43 6.73
N PRO A 155 -4.94 7.38 8.03
CA PRO A 155 -4.58 8.55 8.82
C PRO A 155 -3.48 9.41 8.17
N GLY A 156 -3.72 10.72 8.05
CA GLY A 156 -2.81 11.68 7.41
C GLY A 156 -2.72 11.57 5.87
N ARG A 157 -3.57 10.75 5.25
CA ARG A 157 -3.65 10.57 3.80
C ARG A 157 -5.05 10.15 3.39
N SER A 158 -6.01 11.04 3.49
CA SER A 158 -7.41 10.75 3.23
C SER A 158 -8.15 11.97 2.68
N ALA A 159 -9.38 11.78 2.22
CA ALA A 159 -10.25 12.87 1.82
C ALA A 159 -10.60 13.83 2.99
N LEU A 160 -10.47 13.37 4.24
CA LEU A 160 -10.61 14.23 5.43
C LEU A 160 -9.48 15.26 5.49
N ASP A 161 -8.25 14.82 5.21
CA ASP A 161 -7.06 15.68 5.19
C ASP A 161 -7.16 16.70 4.05
N ASP A 162 -7.58 16.27 2.86
CA ASP A 162 -7.75 17.15 1.70
C ASP A 162 -8.80 18.25 1.95
N LEU A 163 -9.91 17.90 2.63
CA LEU A 163 -10.95 18.86 3.01
C LEU A 163 -10.45 19.89 4.02
N ARG A 164 -9.73 19.45 5.04
CA ARG A 164 -9.15 20.36 6.06
C ARG A 164 -8.11 21.30 5.46
N ALA A 165 -7.33 20.80 4.51
CA ALA A 165 -6.35 21.58 3.76
C ALA A 165 -6.96 22.50 2.69
N GLY A 166 -8.27 22.42 2.44
CA GLY A 166 -8.94 23.17 1.37
C GLY A 166 -8.52 22.76 -0.04
N THR A 167 -7.91 21.60 -0.21
CA THR A 167 -7.40 21.07 -1.49
C THR A 167 -8.35 20.08 -2.16
N ALA A 168 -9.40 19.64 -1.46
CA ALA A 168 -10.38 18.70 -1.97
C ALA A 168 -11.11 19.25 -3.20
N ARG A 169 -11.16 18.46 -4.28
CA ARG A 169 -11.90 18.78 -5.50
C ARG A 169 -12.89 17.67 -5.81
N ARG A 170 -14.17 17.99 -5.78
CA ARG A 170 -15.25 17.07 -6.07
C ARG A 170 -15.46 16.95 -7.57
N VAL A 171 -14.58 16.18 -8.23
CA VAL A 171 -14.60 15.97 -9.68
C VAL A 171 -15.62 14.91 -10.05
N ILE A 172 -16.49 15.23 -11.00
CA ILE A 172 -17.50 14.33 -11.57
C ILE A 172 -17.05 13.84 -12.94
N LYS A 173 -16.88 12.53 -13.08
CA LYS A 173 -16.66 11.82 -14.36
C LYS A 173 -17.57 10.61 -14.38
N PRO A 174 -18.68 10.63 -15.08
CA PRO A 174 -19.65 9.52 -15.07
C PRO A 174 -19.02 8.19 -15.47
N GLY A 175 -19.39 7.13 -14.75
CA GLY A 175 -18.88 5.77 -15.02
C GLY A 175 -17.47 5.48 -14.51
N TYR A 176 -16.74 6.45 -13.94
CA TYR A 176 -15.40 6.25 -13.36
C TYR A 176 -15.49 5.93 -11.88
N LEU A 177 -15.10 4.69 -11.53
CA LEU A 177 -15.02 4.20 -10.16
C LEU A 177 -13.57 3.80 -9.83
N PHE A 178 -13.15 4.11 -8.62
CA PHE A 178 -11.80 3.83 -8.15
C PHE A 178 -11.85 2.89 -6.94
N GLY A 179 -11.12 1.77 -7.00
CA GLY A 179 -10.85 0.94 -5.84
C GLY A 179 -9.89 1.64 -4.88
N ARG A 180 -10.04 1.36 -3.59
CA ARG A 180 -9.20 1.89 -2.51
C ARG A 180 -8.79 0.75 -1.59
N ILE A 181 -7.82 1.00 -0.74
CA ILE A 181 -7.45 0.08 0.33
C ILE A 181 -6.92 0.88 1.53
N HIS A 182 -7.41 0.56 2.71
CA HIS A 182 -6.91 1.19 3.92
C HIS A 182 -5.49 0.67 4.24
N ARG A 183 -4.63 1.56 4.72
CA ARG A 183 -3.23 1.25 5.07
C ARG A 183 -3.10 0.06 6.04
N ASP A 184 -3.99 -0.04 7.02
CA ASP A 184 -3.94 -1.09 8.02
C ASP A 184 -4.39 -2.45 7.46
N ASP A 185 -5.29 -2.45 6.48
CA ASP A 185 -5.68 -3.66 5.75
C ASP A 185 -4.54 -4.17 4.84
N ILE A 186 -3.73 -3.27 4.27
CA ILE A 186 -2.50 -3.66 3.58
C ILE A 186 -1.57 -4.38 4.56
N ALA A 187 -1.34 -3.82 5.74
CA ALA A 187 -0.47 -4.45 6.75
C ALA A 187 -1.02 -5.82 7.19
N ALA A 188 -2.32 -5.92 7.41
CA ALA A 188 -2.98 -7.17 7.77
C ALA A 188 -2.82 -8.24 6.68
N ALA A 189 -3.02 -7.89 5.41
CA ALA A 189 -2.87 -8.79 4.27
C ALA A 189 -1.44 -9.30 4.11
N VAL A 190 -0.44 -8.42 4.19
CA VAL A 190 0.98 -8.79 4.10
C VAL A 190 1.34 -9.77 5.22
N LEU A 191 0.93 -9.51 6.45
CA LEU A 191 1.23 -10.40 7.58
C LEU A 191 0.46 -11.73 7.50
N ALA A 192 -0.77 -11.72 6.99
CA ALA A 192 -1.52 -12.96 6.75
C ALA A 192 -0.81 -13.84 5.71
N ALA A 193 -0.32 -13.23 4.62
CA ALA A 193 0.42 -13.94 3.58
C ALA A 193 1.75 -14.51 4.10
N MET A 194 2.50 -13.73 4.90
CA MET A 194 3.74 -14.17 5.56
C MET A 194 3.50 -15.37 6.48
N ALA A 195 2.40 -15.34 7.24
CA ALA A 195 2.10 -16.39 8.23
C ALA A 195 1.70 -17.73 7.61
N GLN A 196 1.37 -17.77 6.32
CA GLN A 196 0.99 -19.00 5.61
C GLN A 196 2.20 -19.88 5.27
N ASP A 197 3.44 -19.35 5.33
CA ASP A 197 4.68 -20.03 4.94
C ASP A 197 4.52 -20.83 3.62
N PRO A 198 4.12 -20.18 2.52
CA PRO A 198 3.71 -20.88 1.30
C PRO A 198 4.89 -21.58 0.62
N ALA A 199 4.60 -22.64 -0.12
CA ALA A 199 5.57 -23.31 -0.98
C ALA A 199 6.17 -22.32 -2.01
N PRO A 200 7.39 -22.61 -2.53
CA PRO A 200 7.96 -21.80 -3.61
C PRO A 200 7.01 -21.63 -4.80
N GLY A 201 6.93 -20.42 -5.30
CA GLY A 201 6.03 -20.04 -6.39
C GLY A 201 5.61 -18.59 -6.30
N VAL A 202 4.78 -18.15 -7.24
CA VAL A 202 4.30 -16.76 -7.28
C VAL A 202 2.80 -16.74 -7.02
N ARG A 203 2.38 -15.90 -6.08
CA ARG A 203 0.97 -15.59 -5.83
C ARG A 203 0.73 -14.10 -6.13
N VAL A 204 -0.45 -13.80 -6.65
CA VAL A 204 -0.89 -12.43 -6.89
C VAL A 204 -2.09 -12.15 -6.01
N PHE A 205 -2.10 -10.98 -5.37
CA PHE A 205 -3.16 -10.52 -4.50
C PHE A 205 -3.60 -9.11 -4.87
N ASN A 206 -4.90 -8.91 -5.08
CA ASN A 206 -5.49 -7.61 -5.27
C ASN A 206 -5.91 -7.01 -3.93
N LEU A 207 -5.18 -6.02 -3.46
CA LEU A 207 -5.53 -5.31 -2.23
C LEU A 207 -6.41 -4.11 -2.59
N THR A 208 -7.70 -4.32 -2.52
CA THR A 208 -8.77 -3.34 -2.76
C THR A 208 -9.93 -3.59 -1.81
N ASP A 209 -10.60 -2.51 -1.40
CA ASP A 209 -11.85 -2.60 -0.65
C ASP A 209 -12.99 -3.20 -1.51
N ASP A 210 -14.14 -3.45 -0.87
CA ASP A 210 -15.27 -4.13 -1.51
C ASP A 210 -16.18 -3.17 -2.30
N GLU A 211 -15.95 -1.83 -2.19
CA GLU A 211 -16.80 -0.82 -2.83
C GLU A 211 -15.98 0.16 -3.70
N PRO A 212 -15.75 -0.15 -4.99
CA PRO A 212 -15.23 0.85 -5.92
C PRO A 212 -16.18 2.06 -5.98
N ALA A 213 -15.66 3.26 -5.75
CA ALA A 213 -16.50 4.46 -5.63
C ALA A 213 -15.96 5.63 -6.46
N ALA A 214 -16.88 6.51 -6.90
CA ALA A 214 -16.48 7.75 -7.53
C ALA A 214 -15.75 8.67 -6.54
N SER A 215 -14.73 9.38 -7.01
CA SER A 215 -13.96 10.30 -6.16
C SER A 215 -14.87 11.36 -5.51
N ALA A 216 -15.89 11.80 -6.23
CA ALA A 216 -16.87 12.77 -5.75
C ALA A 216 -17.67 12.29 -4.53
N ASP A 217 -18.02 11.00 -4.48
CA ASP A 217 -18.79 10.41 -3.39
C ASP A 217 -17.95 10.28 -2.13
N VAL A 218 -16.67 9.94 -2.30
CA VAL A 218 -15.72 9.86 -1.18
C VAL A 218 -15.52 11.23 -0.53
N ILE A 219 -15.40 12.29 -1.33
CA ILE A 219 -15.27 13.66 -0.82
C ILE A 219 -16.57 14.12 -0.14
N ALA A 220 -17.73 13.76 -0.69
CA ALA A 220 -19.02 14.10 -0.08
C ALA A 220 -19.20 13.40 1.28
N GLU A 221 -18.83 12.12 1.40
CA GLU A 221 -18.86 11.38 2.66
C GLU A 221 -17.88 11.98 3.68
N ALA A 222 -16.66 12.31 3.27
CA ALA A 222 -15.68 12.93 4.15
C ALA A 222 -16.17 14.31 4.67
N ALA A 223 -16.80 15.13 3.81
CA ALA A 223 -17.40 16.41 4.21
C ALA A 223 -18.51 16.18 5.24
N ARG A 224 -19.39 15.21 5.02
CA ARG A 224 -20.46 14.83 5.97
C ARG A 224 -19.89 14.42 7.33
N LEU A 225 -18.84 13.61 7.37
CA LEU A 225 -18.19 13.16 8.61
C LEU A 225 -17.56 14.31 9.39
N LEU A 226 -17.05 15.33 8.69
CA LEU A 226 -16.46 16.53 9.30
C LEU A 226 -17.49 17.59 9.68
N GLY A 227 -18.78 17.44 9.27
CA GLY A 227 -19.80 18.47 9.43
C GLY A 227 -19.54 19.71 8.55
N LEU A 228 -18.80 19.55 7.47
CA LEU A 228 -18.48 20.61 6.51
C LEU A 228 -19.45 20.63 5.32
N PRO A 229 -19.67 21.81 4.70
CA PRO A 229 -20.37 21.87 3.42
C PRO A 229 -19.67 20.99 2.37
N VAL A 230 -20.48 20.24 1.59
CA VAL A 230 -19.94 19.45 0.49
C VAL A 230 -19.42 20.40 -0.59
N PRO A 231 -18.16 20.27 -1.05
CA PRO A 231 -17.62 21.10 -2.11
C PRO A 231 -18.46 21.03 -3.39
N PRO A 232 -18.56 22.13 -4.17
CA PRO A 232 -19.29 22.13 -5.41
C PRO A 232 -18.74 21.07 -6.38
N ALA A 233 -19.64 20.47 -7.16
CA ALA A 233 -19.27 19.53 -8.19
C ALA A 233 -18.57 20.24 -9.35
N VAL A 234 -17.45 19.68 -9.83
CA VAL A 234 -16.71 20.18 -10.98
C VAL A 234 -16.68 19.08 -12.05
N PRO A 235 -17.22 19.29 -13.25
CA PRO A 235 -17.08 18.36 -14.36
C PRO A 235 -15.60 18.07 -14.65
N TYR A 236 -15.30 16.83 -15.02
CA TYR A 236 -13.92 16.41 -15.31
C TYR A 236 -13.26 17.27 -16.39
N GLU A 237 -14.00 17.63 -17.44
CA GLU A 237 -13.53 18.44 -18.57
C GLU A 237 -13.04 19.84 -18.13
N GLN A 238 -13.61 20.37 -17.06
CA GLN A 238 -13.18 21.64 -16.47
C GLN A 238 -12.02 21.42 -15.49
N ALA A 239 -12.07 20.33 -14.72
CA ALA A 239 -11.05 20.06 -13.69
C ALA A 239 -9.70 19.64 -14.27
N VAL A 240 -9.69 18.93 -15.41
CA VAL A 240 -8.48 18.34 -16.02
C VAL A 240 -7.42 19.36 -16.41
N ALA A 241 -7.82 20.57 -16.81
CA ALA A 241 -6.89 21.65 -17.17
C ALA A 241 -5.96 22.06 -16.02
N GLY A 242 -6.47 22.02 -14.78
CA GLY A 242 -5.71 22.35 -13.57
C GLY A 242 -5.05 21.15 -12.87
N MET A 243 -5.13 19.96 -13.42
CA MET A 243 -4.53 18.77 -12.84
C MET A 243 -3.05 18.63 -13.20
N SER A 244 -2.25 18.14 -12.24
CA SER A 244 -0.88 17.68 -12.52
C SER A 244 -0.88 16.50 -13.51
N ALA A 245 0.26 16.22 -14.14
CA ALA A 245 0.42 15.04 -15.01
C ALA A 245 0.04 13.74 -14.26
N MET A 246 0.45 13.62 -13.00
CA MET A 246 0.09 12.49 -12.15
C MET A 246 -1.42 12.44 -11.89
N GLY A 247 -2.06 13.57 -11.57
CA GLY A 247 -3.51 13.64 -11.39
C GLY A 247 -4.25 13.18 -12.63
N ARG A 248 -3.87 13.65 -13.81
CA ARG A 248 -4.46 13.22 -15.09
C ARG A 248 -4.31 11.72 -15.34
N SER A 249 -3.16 11.14 -14.99
CA SER A 249 -2.91 9.70 -15.20
C SER A 249 -3.89 8.80 -14.43
N PHE A 250 -4.36 9.22 -13.26
CA PHE A 250 -5.39 8.48 -12.52
C PHE A 250 -6.75 8.44 -13.22
N TRP A 251 -7.07 9.48 -14.00
CA TRP A 251 -8.32 9.58 -14.75
C TRP A 251 -8.24 9.03 -16.18
N ALA A 252 -7.06 8.60 -16.61
CA ALA A 252 -6.84 8.06 -17.95
C ALA A 252 -7.30 6.59 -18.08
N GLU A 253 -7.33 5.85 -16.99
CA GLU A 253 -7.64 4.42 -16.98
C GLU A 253 -8.86 4.16 -16.08
N ASN A 254 -9.81 3.37 -16.57
CA ASN A 254 -11.03 2.98 -15.84
C ASN A 254 -11.11 1.46 -15.73
N ARG A 255 -11.13 0.96 -14.52
CA ARG A 255 -11.29 -0.47 -14.18
C ARG A 255 -11.87 -0.63 -12.80
N ARG A 256 -12.57 -1.74 -12.57
CA ARG A 256 -12.98 -2.19 -11.26
C ARG A 256 -12.13 -3.39 -10.88
N VAL A 257 -11.63 -3.43 -9.67
CA VAL A 257 -10.73 -4.52 -9.22
C VAL A 257 -11.47 -5.37 -8.20
N ALA A 258 -11.47 -6.68 -8.40
CA ALA A 258 -12.03 -7.63 -7.45
C ALA A 258 -10.96 -8.04 -6.43
N GLY A 259 -11.31 -8.03 -5.13
CA GLY A 259 -10.45 -8.41 -4.01
C GLY A 259 -10.94 -9.63 -3.22
N ALA A 260 -12.09 -10.21 -3.60
CA ALA A 260 -12.69 -11.30 -2.83
C ALA A 260 -11.82 -12.56 -2.77
N ARG A 261 -11.18 -12.94 -3.88
CA ARG A 261 -10.25 -14.09 -3.94
C ARG A 261 -9.03 -13.89 -3.04
N THR A 262 -8.53 -12.66 -2.95
CA THR A 262 -7.44 -12.31 -2.02
C THR A 262 -7.87 -12.52 -0.57
N GLN A 263 -9.05 -12.03 -0.17
CA GLN A 263 -9.56 -12.21 1.19
C GLN A 263 -9.74 -13.69 1.54
N GLU A 264 -10.30 -14.48 0.62
CA GLU A 264 -10.47 -15.92 0.78
C GLU A 264 -9.11 -16.63 0.91
N ALA A 265 -8.17 -16.37 -0.01
CA ALA A 265 -6.86 -17.01 -0.03
C ALA A 265 -6.01 -16.66 1.20
N LEU A 266 -6.15 -15.47 1.76
CA LEU A 266 -5.46 -15.02 2.98
C LEU A 266 -6.22 -15.36 4.27
N GLY A 267 -7.44 -15.88 4.17
CA GLY A 267 -8.29 -16.22 5.33
C GLY A 267 -8.63 -15.00 6.18
N LEU A 268 -8.85 -13.84 5.56
CA LEU A 268 -9.14 -12.60 6.25
C LEU A 268 -10.38 -11.89 5.68
N ARG A 269 -10.88 -10.91 6.42
CA ARG A 269 -11.83 -9.90 5.94
C ARG A 269 -11.22 -8.53 6.17
N TRP A 270 -11.45 -7.60 5.25
CA TRP A 270 -11.02 -6.22 5.45
C TRP A 270 -11.63 -5.64 6.72
N ARG A 271 -10.82 -5.01 7.54
CA ARG A 271 -11.29 -4.24 8.70
C ARG A 271 -12.07 -3.00 8.24
N HIS A 272 -11.72 -2.49 7.08
CA HIS A 272 -12.34 -1.32 6.45
C HIS A 272 -12.86 -1.74 5.06
N PRO A 273 -14.00 -2.49 5.00
CA PRO A 273 -14.49 -3.08 3.75
C PRO A 273 -14.97 -2.04 2.74
N THR A 274 -15.29 -0.83 3.17
CA THR A 274 -15.61 0.29 2.28
C THR A 274 -14.90 1.57 2.73
N TYR A 275 -14.81 2.54 1.82
CA TYR A 275 -14.26 3.85 2.17
C TYR A 275 -15.03 4.56 3.28
N ARG A 276 -16.32 4.20 3.49
CA ARG A 276 -17.16 4.80 4.55
C ARG A 276 -16.69 4.38 5.94
N GLU A 277 -16.50 3.09 6.15
CA GLU A 277 -15.94 2.57 7.40
C GLU A 277 -14.52 3.08 7.61
N GLY A 278 -13.70 3.06 6.53
CA GLY A 278 -12.33 3.51 6.61
C GLY A 278 -12.17 4.98 6.97
N LEU A 279 -12.96 5.88 6.34
CA LEU A 279 -12.92 7.31 6.69
C LEU A 279 -13.42 7.56 8.12
N ARG A 280 -14.45 6.82 8.57
CA ARG A 280 -14.93 6.91 9.95
C ARG A 280 -13.85 6.47 10.93
N ALA A 281 -13.19 5.34 10.67
CA ALA A 281 -12.10 4.84 11.50
C ALA A 281 -10.92 5.81 11.57
N VAL A 282 -10.54 6.44 10.44
CA VAL A 282 -9.51 7.48 10.42
C VAL A 282 -9.88 8.64 11.35
N LEU A 283 -11.11 9.15 11.25
CA LEU A 283 -11.57 10.25 12.08
C LEU A 283 -11.61 9.89 13.58
N GLU A 284 -12.04 8.68 13.92
CA GLU A 284 -12.05 8.17 15.30
C GLU A 284 -10.64 8.05 15.86
N GLN A 285 -9.69 7.53 15.08
CA GLN A 285 -8.29 7.41 15.48
C GLN A 285 -7.66 8.79 15.73
N GLU A 286 -7.92 9.77 14.88
CA GLU A 286 -7.42 11.13 15.04
C GLU A 286 -7.97 11.80 16.30
N ARG A 287 -9.26 11.62 16.58
CA ARG A 287 -9.89 12.13 17.81
C ARG A 287 -9.27 11.51 19.06
N ALA A 288 -9.01 10.21 19.05
CA ALA A 288 -8.37 9.52 20.16
C ALA A 288 -6.93 10.01 20.39
N GLN A 289 -6.16 10.25 19.33
CA GLN A 289 -4.80 10.78 19.42
C GLN A 289 -4.78 12.23 19.93
N GLY A 290 -5.71 13.07 19.47
CA GLY A 290 -5.85 14.44 19.95
C GLY A 290 -6.22 14.52 21.45
N ALA A 291 -7.10 13.64 21.90
CA ALA A 291 -7.48 13.56 23.32
C ALA A 291 -6.32 13.10 24.22
N ALA A 292 -5.52 12.11 23.74
CA ALA A 292 -4.34 11.63 24.47
C ALA A 292 -3.26 12.72 24.62
N GLN A 293 -3.01 13.51 23.57
CA GLN A 293 -2.04 14.63 23.63
C GLN A 293 -2.48 15.75 24.56
N GLN A 294 -3.79 16.04 24.62
CA GLN A 294 -4.32 17.05 25.53
C GLN A 294 -4.26 16.60 27.01
N GLY A 295 -4.42 15.29 27.26
CA GLY A 295 -4.30 14.72 28.62
C GLY A 295 -2.86 14.72 29.15
N GLU A 296 -1.84 14.57 28.29
CA GLU A 296 -0.43 14.65 28.68
C GLU A 296 0.03 16.10 29.03
N VAL A 297 -0.57 17.11 28.39
CA VAL A 297 -0.25 18.52 28.64
C VAL A 297 -0.93 19.04 29.91
N ALA A 298 -1.99 18.38 30.38
CA ALA A 298 -2.76 18.77 31.59
C ALA A 298 -2.38 17.99 32.86
N GLY A 299 -1.31 17.17 32.82
CA GLY A 299 -0.76 16.53 34.03
C GLY A 299 0.05 17.49 34.87
N PRO A 300 0.04 17.33 36.22
CA PRO A 300 0.48 18.30 37.19
C PRO A 300 1.97 18.61 37.16
#